data_ee14e344db6bea7211af52c96556787c
#
_entry.id   ee14e344db6bea7211af52c96556787c
#
_cell.length_a   1.000
_cell.length_b   1.000
_cell.length_c   1.000
_cell.angle_alpha   90.00
_cell.angle_beta   90.00
_cell.angle_gamma   90.00
#
_symmetry.space_group_name_H-M   'P 1'
#
loop_
_entity.id
_entity.type
_entity.pdbx_description
1 polymer ?
#
loop_
_entity_poly.entity_id
_entity_poly.type
_entity_poly.pdbx_seq_one_letter_code
_entity_poly.pdbx_strand_id
1 'polypeptide(L)'
;MNPTDFDTFFKKATGFDPFPFQRTFAEASSLPQIVRAPTGLGKTAMAIICWLWRRFTADEKLRADTPRRLVYCLPMRVLVEQIRECALDWLDATGLLAGTVEREPPKNGRRGRVKAATYRWNDAMLDQVAVHALMGGEHARDWDIHPEANQILIGTQDMLLSRALNRGYAASRARWPIQFGLLHTDCLWVFDEIQLMGAGLATSAQLEAFRRKLPHQGAESLANGHRCRSVWMSATMQREWLGTVDLAPRIEG
;
A
#
# COMPACT_ATOMS: atom_id res chain seq x y z
N MET A 1 -21.51 -4.19 3.91
CA MET A 1 -21.74 -2.73 3.71
C MET A 1 -22.38 -2.52 2.35
N ASN A 2 -23.31 -1.57 2.23
CA ASN A 2 -23.84 -1.21 0.90
C ASN A 2 -22.74 -0.55 0.08
N PRO A 3 -22.69 -0.79 -1.24
CA PRO A 3 -21.74 -0.11 -2.11
C PRO A 3 -21.91 1.41 -1.98
N THR A 4 -20.83 2.08 -1.69
CA THR A 4 -20.78 3.55 -1.64
C THR A 4 -19.99 4.02 -2.86
N ASP A 5 -20.45 5.06 -3.54
CA ASP A 5 -19.69 5.62 -4.66
C ASP A 5 -18.35 6.17 -4.19
N PHE A 6 -17.38 6.20 -5.11
CA PHE A 6 -16.02 6.61 -4.78
C PHE A 6 -15.93 8.07 -4.32
N ASP A 7 -16.69 8.96 -4.91
CA ASP A 7 -16.65 10.40 -4.59
C ASP A 7 -17.10 10.65 -3.15
N THR A 8 -18.20 10.05 -2.74
CA THR A 8 -18.70 10.14 -1.36
C THR A 8 -17.70 9.56 -0.37
N PHE A 9 -17.09 8.43 -0.69
CA PHE A 9 -16.08 7.81 0.17
C PHE A 9 -14.81 8.66 0.26
N PHE A 10 -14.31 9.17 -0.87
CA PHE A 10 -13.14 10.01 -0.93
C PHE A 10 -13.34 11.32 -0.14
N LYS A 11 -14.49 11.95 -0.33
CA LYS A 11 -14.86 13.18 0.40
C LYS A 11 -14.97 12.94 1.90
N LYS A 12 -15.54 11.81 2.32
CA LYS A 12 -15.58 11.41 3.75
C LYS A 12 -14.18 11.27 4.34
N ALA A 13 -13.25 10.67 3.60
CA ALA A 13 -11.89 10.45 4.06
C ALA A 13 -11.06 11.75 4.13
N THR A 14 -11.14 12.60 3.11
CA THR A 14 -10.23 13.74 2.91
C THR A 14 -10.84 15.11 3.21
N GLY A 15 -12.16 15.22 3.15
CA GLY A 15 -12.88 16.50 3.15
C GLY A 15 -12.96 17.18 1.77
N PHE A 16 -12.36 16.60 0.73
CA PHE A 16 -12.31 17.16 -0.63
C PHE A 16 -12.96 16.24 -1.65
N ASP A 17 -13.40 16.78 -2.77
CA ASP A 17 -13.85 15.99 -3.91
C ASP A 17 -12.62 15.41 -4.66
N PRO A 18 -12.71 14.18 -5.21
CA PRO A 18 -11.60 13.58 -5.94
C PRO A 18 -11.38 14.25 -7.29
N PHE A 19 -10.13 14.31 -7.72
CA PHE A 19 -9.79 14.68 -9.09
C PHE A 19 -10.21 13.57 -10.08
N PRO A 20 -10.48 13.91 -11.36
CA PRO A 20 -10.89 12.91 -12.36
C PRO A 20 -9.96 11.73 -12.49
N PHE A 21 -8.63 11.93 -12.44
CA PHE A 21 -7.65 10.84 -12.53
C PHE A 21 -7.69 9.88 -11.32
N GLN A 22 -8.05 10.39 -10.13
CA GLN A 22 -8.21 9.56 -8.92
C GLN A 22 -9.44 8.65 -9.04
N ARG A 23 -10.53 9.17 -9.61
CA ARG A 23 -11.72 8.39 -9.91
C ARG A 23 -11.43 7.33 -10.97
N THR A 24 -10.78 7.72 -12.08
CA THR A 24 -10.38 6.76 -13.12
C THR A 24 -9.51 5.63 -12.55
N PHE A 25 -8.57 5.96 -11.67
CA PHE A 25 -7.74 4.95 -10.99
C PHE A 25 -8.57 4.03 -10.08
N ALA A 26 -9.51 4.58 -9.32
CA ALA A 26 -10.33 3.82 -8.39
C ALA A 26 -11.27 2.82 -9.09
N GLU A 27 -11.89 3.26 -10.19
CA GLU A 27 -12.90 2.51 -10.93
C GLU A 27 -12.32 1.61 -12.04
N ALA A 28 -11.01 1.68 -12.28
CA ALA A 28 -10.36 0.86 -13.30
C ALA A 28 -10.59 -0.63 -13.05
N SER A 29 -10.95 -1.39 -14.07
CA SER A 29 -11.10 -2.85 -13.98
C SER A 29 -9.78 -3.53 -13.61
N SER A 30 -8.64 -2.98 -14.07
CA SER A 30 -7.29 -3.36 -13.66
C SER A 30 -6.51 -2.09 -13.34
N LEU A 31 -5.79 -2.10 -12.20
CA LEU A 31 -4.98 -0.94 -11.81
C LEU A 31 -3.82 -0.73 -12.79
N PRO A 32 -3.58 0.51 -13.24
CA PRO A 32 -2.43 0.82 -14.08
C PRO A 32 -1.14 0.60 -13.30
N GLN A 33 -0.12 0.11 -13.98
CA GLN A 33 1.18 -0.12 -13.35
C GLN A 33 1.97 1.18 -13.15
N ILE A 34 1.73 2.15 -14.00
CA ILE A 34 2.43 3.42 -14.02
C ILE A 34 1.44 4.55 -13.82
N VAL A 35 1.71 5.41 -12.84
CA VAL A 35 0.95 6.63 -12.61
C VAL A 35 1.88 7.83 -12.69
N ARG A 36 1.67 8.67 -13.69
CA ARG A 36 2.37 9.93 -13.86
C ARG A 36 1.44 11.08 -13.49
N ALA A 37 1.69 11.71 -12.36
CA ALA A 37 0.93 12.88 -11.92
C ALA A 37 1.85 13.87 -11.20
N PRO A 38 1.69 15.19 -11.40
CA PRO A 38 2.46 16.20 -10.72
C PRO A 38 2.43 16.07 -9.19
N THR A 39 3.44 16.62 -8.52
CA THR A 39 3.46 16.73 -7.06
C THR A 39 2.31 17.60 -6.58
N GLY A 40 1.77 17.32 -5.39
CA GLY A 40 0.67 18.10 -4.81
C GLY A 40 -0.74 17.75 -5.30
N LEU A 41 -0.90 16.93 -6.33
CA LEU A 41 -2.23 16.53 -6.84
C LEU A 41 -2.84 15.33 -6.09
N GLY A 42 -2.33 14.97 -4.92
CA GLY A 42 -2.95 13.92 -4.10
C GLY A 42 -2.71 12.49 -4.58
N LYS A 43 -1.52 12.16 -5.16
CA LYS A 43 -1.13 10.78 -5.51
C LYS A 43 -1.25 9.82 -4.32
N THR A 44 -0.81 10.26 -3.15
CA THR A 44 -0.90 9.47 -1.91
C THR A 44 -2.33 9.17 -1.53
N ALA A 45 -3.20 10.19 -1.56
CA ALA A 45 -4.63 10.02 -1.31
C ALA A 45 -5.27 9.08 -2.34
N MET A 46 -4.92 9.23 -3.62
CA MET A 46 -5.35 8.32 -4.67
C MET A 46 -5.02 6.87 -4.28
N ALA A 47 -3.75 6.56 -4.05
CA ALA A 47 -3.33 5.17 -3.83
C ALA A 47 -3.97 4.54 -2.59
N ILE A 48 -3.99 5.25 -1.45
CA ILE A 48 -4.49 4.71 -0.18
C ILE A 48 -6.03 4.67 -0.18
N ILE A 49 -6.70 5.76 -0.57
CA ILE A 49 -8.16 5.83 -0.49
C ILE A 49 -8.81 4.97 -1.57
N CYS A 50 -8.24 4.90 -2.78
CA CYS A 50 -8.74 3.97 -3.80
C CYS A 50 -8.62 2.52 -3.33
N TRP A 51 -7.48 2.13 -2.71
CA TRP A 51 -7.34 0.79 -2.16
C TRP A 51 -8.37 0.52 -1.07
N LEU A 52 -8.60 1.47 -0.13
CA LEU A 52 -9.62 1.35 0.92
C LEU A 52 -11.02 1.19 0.32
N TRP A 53 -11.38 2.05 -0.63
CA TRP A 53 -12.69 1.99 -1.28
C TRP A 53 -12.89 0.66 -2.00
N ARG A 54 -11.95 0.26 -2.81
CA ARG A 54 -12.00 -1.02 -3.56
C ARG A 54 -12.10 -2.22 -2.63
N ARG A 55 -11.38 -2.19 -1.50
CA ARG A 55 -11.34 -3.30 -0.56
C ARG A 55 -12.62 -3.45 0.26
N PHE A 56 -13.28 -2.34 0.63
CA PHE A 56 -14.37 -2.36 1.60
C PHE A 56 -15.73 -1.95 1.05
N THR A 57 -15.80 -1.06 0.09
CA THR A 57 -17.06 -0.40 -0.30
C THR A 57 -17.41 -0.52 -1.77
N ALA A 58 -16.50 -0.92 -2.65
CA ALA A 58 -16.77 -1.18 -4.06
C ALA A 58 -17.66 -2.41 -4.26
N ASP A 59 -18.01 -2.69 -5.51
CA ASP A 59 -18.71 -3.91 -5.86
C ASP A 59 -17.92 -5.18 -5.51
N GLU A 60 -18.60 -6.32 -5.48
CA GLU A 60 -18.02 -7.60 -5.05
C GLU A 60 -16.81 -8.01 -5.90
N LYS A 61 -16.84 -7.76 -7.20
CA LYS A 61 -15.75 -8.08 -8.13
C LYS A 61 -14.50 -7.28 -7.81
N LEU A 62 -14.61 -5.97 -7.64
CA LEU A 62 -13.49 -5.10 -7.28
C LEU A 62 -12.93 -5.45 -5.90
N ARG A 63 -13.81 -5.73 -4.92
CA ARG A 63 -13.38 -6.17 -3.59
C ARG A 63 -12.61 -7.48 -3.62
N ALA A 64 -13.10 -8.47 -4.38
CA ALA A 64 -12.44 -9.75 -4.54
C ALA A 64 -11.08 -9.64 -5.22
N ASP A 65 -10.92 -8.72 -6.19
CA ASP A 65 -9.66 -8.48 -6.92
C ASP A 65 -8.66 -7.59 -6.14
N THR A 66 -9.11 -6.93 -5.06
CA THR A 66 -8.26 -6.01 -4.30
C THR A 66 -7.47 -6.76 -3.23
N PRO A 67 -6.12 -6.69 -3.27
CA PRO A 67 -5.27 -7.34 -2.29
C PRO A 67 -5.55 -6.87 -0.86
N ARG A 68 -5.34 -7.77 0.09
CA ARG A 68 -5.53 -7.53 1.53
C ARG A 68 -4.53 -6.54 2.11
N ARG A 69 -3.31 -6.50 1.57
CA ARG A 69 -2.24 -5.62 2.04
C ARG A 69 -1.91 -4.56 1.02
N LEU A 70 -1.86 -3.32 1.47
CA LEU A 70 -1.25 -2.22 0.76
C LEU A 70 0.18 -2.02 1.28
N VAL A 71 1.18 -2.18 0.42
CA VAL A 71 2.60 -1.96 0.74
C VAL A 71 3.05 -0.66 0.10
N TYR A 72 3.18 0.39 0.88
CA TYR A 72 3.54 1.72 0.42
C TYR A 72 5.03 1.98 0.63
N CYS A 73 5.79 1.94 -0.44
CA CYS A 73 7.25 1.99 -0.45
C CYS A 73 7.76 3.38 -0.83
N LEU A 74 8.62 3.94 0.00
CA LEU A 74 9.13 5.30 -0.08
C LEU A 74 10.66 5.35 -0.06
N PRO A 75 11.28 6.32 -0.73
CA PRO A 75 12.73 6.46 -0.73
C PRO A 75 13.29 6.99 0.61
N MET A 76 12.50 7.76 1.36
CA MET A 76 12.98 8.49 2.53
C MET A 76 12.08 8.33 3.76
N ARG A 77 12.70 8.31 4.94
CA ARG A 77 12.05 8.15 6.24
C ARG A 77 11.02 9.25 6.56
N VAL A 78 11.33 10.50 6.27
CA VAL A 78 10.44 11.64 6.54
C VAL A 78 9.08 11.48 5.86
N LEU A 79 9.06 10.94 4.64
CA LEU A 79 7.83 10.67 3.90
C LEU A 79 7.00 9.56 4.55
N VAL A 80 7.66 8.54 5.14
CA VAL A 80 6.97 7.43 5.84
C VAL A 80 6.12 7.97 7.00
N GLU A 81 6.68 8.87 7.81
CA GLU A 81 5.97 9.47 8.94
C GLU A 81 4.77 10.29 8.48
N GLN A 82 4.94 11.13 7.46
CA GLN A 82 3.87 11.96 6.91
C GLN A 82 2.72 11.12 6.34
N ILE A 83 3.04 10.08 5.55
CA ILE A 83 2.02 9.24 4.92
C ILE A 83 1.33 8.37 5.98
N ARG A 84 2.05 7.92 7.00
CA ARG A 84 1.44 7.21 8.13
C ARG A 84 0.39 8.07 8.84
N GLU A 85 0.68 9.33 9.11
CA GLU A 85 -0.28 10.25 9.73
C GLU A 85 -1.52 10.45 8.85
N CYS A 86 -1.33 10.68 7.55
CA CYS A 86 -2.45 10.80 6.61
C CYS A 86 -3.30 9.52 6.56
N ALA A 87 -2.68 8.35 6.48
CA ALA A 87 -3.39 7.07 6.44
C ALA A 87 -4.25 6.86 7.71
N LEU A 88 -3.70 7.16 8.89
CA LEU A 88 -4.42 7.07 10.15
C LEU A 88 -5.58 8.07 10.23
N ASP A 89 -5.42 9.27 9.69
CA ASP A 89 -6.49 10.27 9.64
C ASP A 89 -7.64 9.82 8.74
N TRP A 90 -7.33 9.28 7.56
CA TRP A 90 -8.34 8.81 6.61
C TRP A 90 -9.06 7.56 7.10
N LEU A 91 -8.37 6.65 7.78
CA LEU A 91 -8.98 5.47 8.39
C LEU A 91 -9.90 5.84 9.55
N ASP A 92 -9.50 6.79 10.38
CA ASP A 92 -10.32 7.32 11.47
C ASP A 92 -11.58 7.99 10.93
N ALA A 93 -11.45 8.86 9.91
CA ALA A 93 -12.57 9.56 9.28
C ALA A 93 -13.57 8.59 8.60
N THR A 94 -13.08 7.50 8.03
CA THR A 94 -13.94 6.50 7.37
C THR A 94 -14.51 5.47 8.34
N GLY A 95 -13.97 5.36 9.56
CA GLY A 95 -14.36 4.34 10.55
C GLY A 95 -13.74 2.96 10.28
N LEU A 96 -12.70 2.89 9.44
CA LEU A 96 -12.01 1.65 9.06
C LEU A 96 -10.76 1.36 9.91
N LEU A 97 -10.42 2.19 10.87
CA LEU A 97 -9.24 2.00 11.70
C LEU A 97 -9.41 0.82 12.68
N ALA A 98 -8.50 -0.12 12.65
CA ALA A 98 -8.47 -1.28 13.54
C ALA A 98 -7.90 -0.93 14.92
N GLY A 99 -8.53 -0.06 15.67
CA GLY A 99 -8.05 0.30 16.99
C GLY A 99 -8.20 1.78 17.32
N THR A 100 -7.26 2.30 18.10
CA THR A 100 -7.29 3.69 18.58
C THR A 100 -5.96 4.40 18.31
N VAL A 101 -6.04 5.71 18.08
CA VAL A 101 -4.88 6.58 17.89
C VAL A 101 -4.80 7.57 19.03
N GLU A 102 -3.69 7.53 19.75
CA GLU A 102 -3.34 8.55 20.72
C GLU A 102 -2.59 9.70 20.01
N ARG A 103 -3.01 10.94 20.27
CA ARG A 103 -2.44 12.14 19.65
C ARG A 103 -1.90 13.12 20.67
N GLU A 104 -0.96 13.93 20.23
CA GLU A 104 -0.59 15.15 20.97
C GLU A 104 -1.77 16.13 21.02
N PRO A 105 -1.80 17.03 22.02
CA PRO A 105 -2.77 18.11 22.05
C PRO A 105 -2.71 18.95 20.76
N PRO A 106 -3.85 19.42 20.26
CA PRO A 106 -3.89 20.30 19.09
C PRO A 106 -3.06 21.56 19.32
N LYS A 107 -2.26 21.94 18.32
CA LYS A 107 -1.47 23.19 18.34
C LYS A 107 -1.89 24.08 17.15
N ASN A 108 -2.14 25.35 17.43
CA ASN A 108 -2.47 26.35 16.40
C ASN A 108 -3.64 25.95 15.48
N GLY A 109 -4.69 25.32 16.03
CA GLY A 109 -5.86 24.87 15.27
C GLY A 109 -5.61 23.65 14.37
N ARG A 110 -4.40 23.07 14.39
CA ARG A 110 -4.07 21.84 13.67
C ARG A 110 -4.22 20.63 14.56
N ARG A 111 -4.69 19.51 13.97
CA ARG A 111 -4.77 18.22 14.65
C ARG A 111 -3.38 17.82 15.18
N GLY A 112 -3.32 17.32 16.42
CA GLY A 112 -2.06 16.90 17.04
C GLY A 112 -1.44 15.70 16.33
N ARG A 113 -0.09 15.60 16.35
CA ARG A 113 0.66 14.47 15.79
C ARG A 113 0.29 13.16 16.48
N VAL A 114 0.36 12.07 15.74
CA VAL A 114 0.13 10.72 16.29
C VAL A 114 1.30 10.34 17.18
N LYS A 115 1.01 10.07 18.47
CA LYS A 115 1.97 9.52 19.44
C LYS A 115 2.05 8.00 19.33
N ALA A 116 0.89 7.34 19.32
CA ALA A 116 0.79 5.90 19.29
C ALA A 116 -0.48 5.46 18.55
N ALA A 117 -0.42 4.31 17.94
CA ALA A 117 -1.58 3.59 17.43
C ALA A 117 -1.60 2.21 18.08
N THR A 118 -2.71 1.86 18.72
CA THR A 118 -2.91 0.58 19.37
C THR A 118 -3.99 -0.19 18.64
N TYR A 119 -3.64 -1.39 18.16
CA TYR A 119 -4.55 -2.25 17.40
C TYR A 119 -5.17 -3.30 18.32
N ARG A 120 -6.43 -3.63 18.02
CA ARG A 120 -7.16 -4.70 18.71
C ARG A 120 -7.28 -5.88 17.75
N TRP A 121 -6.58 -6.96 18.07
CA TRP A 121 -6.59 -8.18 17.27
C TRP A 121 -7.78 -9.06 17.67
N ASN A 122 -8.88 -8.94 16.96
CA ASN A 122 -10.10 -9.73 17.10
C ASN A 122 -10.80 -9.90 15.74
N ASP A 123 -11.87 -10.65 15.67
CA ASP A 123 -12.60 -10.95 14.42
C ASP A 123 -13.07 -9.69 13.66
N ALA A 124 -13.31 -8.57 14.38
CA ALA A 124 -13.70 -7.30 13.75
C ALA A 124 -12.59 -6.70 12.87
N MET A 125 -11.34 -7.17 12.98
CA MET A 125 -10.23 -6.71 12.12
C MET A 125 -10.33 -7.15 10.66
N LEU A 126 -11.17 -8.10 10.33
CA LEU A 126 -11.43 -8.45 8.93
C LEU A 126 -12.15 -7.32 8.17
N ASP A 127 -12.86 -6.45 8.91
CA ASP A 127 -13.56 -5.28 8.38
C ASP A 127 -12.86 -3.96 8.67
N GLN A 128 -11.65 -4.01 9.23
CA GLN A 128 -10.85 -2.85 9.63
C GLN A 128 -9.41 -2.98 9.14
N VAL A 129 -8.62 -1.92 9.29
CA VAL A 129 -7.25 -1.83 8.76
C VAL A 129 -6.27 -1.39 9.84
N ALA A 130 -5.17 -2.12 9.98
CA ALA A 130 -4.02 -1.72 10.77
C ALA A 130 -2.96 -1.01 9.90
N VAL A 131 -2.29 0.00 10.44
CA VAL A 131 -1.21 0.74 9.76
C VAL A 131 0.11 0.52 10.47
N HIS A 132 1.09 -0.04 9.77
CA HIS A 132 2.42 -0.30 10.30
C HIS A 132 3.46 0.52 9.57
N ALA A 133 4.33 1.23 10.30
CA ALA A 133 5.48 1.91 9.75
C ALA A 133 6.73 1.02 9.86
N LEU A 134 7.43 0.83 8.73
CA LEU A 134 8.67 0.06 8.65
C LEU A 134 9.82 1.00 8.24
N MET A 135 10.54 1.52 9.24
CA MET A 135 11.69 2.40 9.03
C MET A 135 12.80 2.09 10.04
N GLY A 136 14.04 2.45 9.71
CA GLY A 136 15.19 2.18 10.58
C GLY A 136 15.01 2.82 11.96
N GLY A 137 15.30 2.06 13.03
CA GLY A 137 15.17 2.51 14.42
C GLY A 137 13.80 2.32 15.04
N GLU A 138 12.75 2.07 14.28
CA GLU A 138 11.45 1.62 14.77
C GLU A 138 11.24 0.15 14.40
N HIS A 139 10.90 -0.65 15.39
CA HIS A 139 10.51 -2.03 15.15
C HIS A 139 8.99 -2.06 15.00
N ALA A 140 8.50 -2.09 13.75
CA ALA A 140 7.14 -2.53 13.50
C ALA A 140 7.06 -4.00 13.89
N ARG A 141 6.74 -4.23 15.17
CA ARG A 141 6.55 -5.57 15.71
C ARG A 141 5.15 -6.01 15.29
N ASP A 142 5.02 -7.28 14.93
CA ASP A 142 3.73 -8.00 14.91
C ASP A 142 2.81 -7.82 13.68
N TRP A 143 3.21 -7.06 12.65
CA TRP A 143 2.43 -6.99 11.41
C TRP A 143 2.33 -8.36 10.68
N ASP A 144 3.30 -9.23 10.88
CA ASP A 144 3.38 -10.56 10.27
C ASP A 144 2.79 -11.69 11.14
N ILE A 145 2.28 -11.36 12.34
CA ILE A 145 1.61 -12.33 13.23
C ILE A 145 0.16 -12.56 12.81
N HIS A 146 -0.47 -11.56 12.20
CA HIS A 146 -1.86 -11.61 11.74
C HIS A 146 -1.94 -11.53 10.21
N PRO A 147 -1.62 -12.62 9.51
CA PRO A 147 -1.63 -12.65 8.05
C PRO A 147 -3.02 -12.48 7.44
N GLU A 148 -4.06 -12.77 8.21
CA GLU A 148 -5.47 -12.63 7.84
C GLU A 148 -5.96 -11.19 7.85
N ALA A 149 -5.29 -10.28 8.56
CA ALA A 149 -5.72 -8.90 8.73
C ALA A 149 -5.52 -8.04 7.48
N ASN A 150 -6.40 -7.05 7.27
CA ASN A 150 -6.16 -6.01 6.29
C ASN A 150 -5.14 -5.01 6.86
N GLN A 151 -4.11 -4.68 6.08
CA GLN A 151 -2.99 -3.90 6.57
C GLN A 151 -2.49 -2.89 5.54
N ILE A 152 -2.06 -1.72 6.02
CA ILE A 152 -1.23 -0.78 5.27
C ILE A 152 0.17 -0.82 5.88
N LEU A 153 1.15 -1.29 5.10
CA LEU A 153 2.56 -1.31 5.46
C LEU A 153 3.23 -0.13 4.77
N ILE A 154 3.64 0.88 5.50
CA ILE A 154 4.32 2.06 4.96
C ILE A 154 5.78 2.00 5.39
N GLY A 155 6.72 2.03 4.43
CA GLY A 155 8.11 1.87 4.82
C GLY A 155 9.10 2.43 3.80
N THR A 156 10.35 2.55 4.28
CA THR A 156 11.45 2.89 3.38
C THR A 156 11.78 1.73 2.46
N GLN A 157 12.30 2.05 1.28
CA GLN A 157 12.71 1.04 0.29
C GLN A 157 13.65 -0.01 0.89
N ASP A 158 14.62 0.39 1.72
CA ASP A 158 15.57 -0.54 2.33
C ASP A 158 14.87 -1.55 3.26
N MET A 159 13.90 -1.08 4.02
CA MET A 159 13.16 -1.92 4.97
C MET A 159 12.21 -2.87 4.25
N LEU A 160 11.50 -2.42 3.24
CA LEU A 160 10.50 -3.21 2.52
C LEU A 160 11.15 -4.14 1.48
N LEU A 161 12.06 -3.62 0.65
CA LEU A 161 12.72 -4.44 -0.38
C LEU A 161 13.63 -5.51 0.21
N SER A 162 14.35 -5.22 1.31
CA SER A 162 15.16 -6.26 1.98
C SER A 162 14.31 -7.43 2.46
N ARG A 163 13.12 -7.18 2.99
CA ARG A 163 12.16 -8.22 3.38
C ARG A 163 11.62 -8.98 2.17
N ALA A 164 11.30 -8.27 1.11
CA ALA A 164 10.86 -8.87 -0.15
C ALA A 164 11.96 -9.69 -0.86
N LEU A 165 13.22 -9.52 -0.47
CA LEU A 165 14.37 -10.31 -0.91
C LEU A 165 14.77 -11.42 0.10
N ASN A 166 13.92 -11.73 1.08
CA ASN A 166 14.21 -12.68 2.13
C ASN A 166 15.49 -12.34 2.95
N ARG A 167 15.71 -11.04 3.20
CA ARG A 167 16.88 -10.50 3.92
C ARG A 167 16.52 -9.54 5.04
N GLY A 168 15.31 -9.52 5.49
CA GLY A 168 14.66 -8.72 6.51
C GLY A 168 15.57 -7.85 7.38
N TYR A 169 15.95 -6.67 6.90
CA TYR A 169 16.76 -5.74 7.71
C TYR A 169 16.06 -5.44 9.05
N ALA A 170 16.79 -5.56 10.14
CA ALA A 170 16.31 -5.44 11.52
C ALA A 170 15.20 -6.43 11.93
N ALA A 171 15.02 -7.54 11.22
CA ALA A 171 14.14 -8.64 11.60
C ALA A 171 14.95 -9.88 11.98
N SER A 172 14.43 -10.72 12.89
CA SER A 172 15.07 -12.00 13.22
C SER A 172 15.05 -12.93 11.99
N ARG A 173 16.08 -13.76 11.85
CA ARG A 173 16.20 -14.72 10.73
C ARG A 173 15.01 -15.66 10.62
N ALA A 174 14.42 -16.05 11.73
CA ALA A 174 13.24 -16.92 11.76
C ALA A 174 12.01 -16.29 11.12
N ARG A 175 11.90 -14.95 11.12
CA ARG A 175 10.78 -14.22 10.51
C ARG A 175 10.99 -13.91 9.01
N TRP A 176 12.20 -14.04 8.47
CA TRP A 176 12.48 -13.68 7.08
C TRP A 176 11.60 -14.41 6.07
N PRO A 177 11.46 -15.76 6.12
CA PRO A 177 10.60 -16.47 5.17
C PRO A 177 9.13 -16.09 5.30
N ILE A 178 8.65 -15.81 6.51
CA ILE A 178 7.27 -15.39 6.78
C ILE A 178 7.01 -14.02 6.12
N GLN A 179 7.87 -13.05 6.41
CA GLN A 179 7.76 -11.70 5.84
C GLN A 179 7.91 -11.70 4.32
N PHE A 180 8.83 -12.52 3.79
CA PHE A 180 8.97 -12.74 2.36
C PHE A 180 7.66 -13.25 1.74
N GLY A 181 7.09 -14.31 2.27
CA GLY A 181 5.83 -14.89 1.77
C GLY A 181 4.69 -13.89 1.81
N LEU A 182 4.52 -13.18 2.92
CA LEU A 182 3.46 -12.18 3.08
C LEU A 182 3.59 -10.99 2.11
N LEU A 183 4.81 -10.57 1.78
CA LEU A 183 5.06 -9.47 0.86
C LEU A 183 4.98 -9.86 -0.62
N HIS A 184 4.94 -11.17 -0.92
CA HIS A 184 4.74 -11.69 -2.27
C HIS A 184 3.35 -12.26 -2.52
N THR A 185 2.48 -12.28 -1.50
CA THR A 185 1.15 -12.84 -1.59
C THR A 185 0.10 -11.84 -1.14
N ASP A 186 -0.92 -11.61 -1.97
CA ASP A 186 -2.08 -10.76 -1.66
C ASP A 186 -1.68 -9.32 -1.24
N CYS A 187 -0.81 -8.69 -2.07
CA CYS A 187 -0.27 -7.35 -1.84
C CYS A 187 -0.46 -6.43 -3.04
N LEU A 188 -0.86 -5.19 -2.79
CA LEU A 188 -0.69 -4.08 -3.71
C LEU A 188 0.54 -3.29 -3.28
N TRP A 189 1.61 -3.36 -4.08
CA TRP A 189 2.78 -2.54 -3.89
C TRP A 189 2.59 -1.19 -4.59
N VAL A 190 2.82 -0.12 -3.85
CA VAL A 190 2.87 1.25 -4.36
C VAL A 190 4.26 1.79 -4.11
N PHE A 191 4.99 2.07 -5.18
CA PHE A 191 6.29 2.71 -5.14
C PHE A 191 6.11 4.18 -5.48
N ASP A 192 6.31 5.06 -4.52
CA ASP A 192 6.12 6.50 -4.70
C ASP A 192 7.46 7.25 -4.74
N GLU A 193 7.48 8.39 -5.43
CA GLU A 193 8.67 9.20 -5.67
C GLU A 193 9.84 8.38 -6.25
N ILE A 194 9.54 7.50 -7.22
CA ILE A 194 10.50 6.50 -7.74
C ILE A 194 11.76 7.10 -8.34
N GLN A 195 11.75 8.37 -8.76
CA GLN A 195 12.94 9.08 -9.24
C GLN A 195 14.04 9.21 -8.17
N LEU A 196 13.70 9.01 -6.89
CA LEU A 196 14.62 9.05 -5.76
C LEU A 196 15.06 7.66 -5.27
N MET A 197 14.56 6.59 -5.89
CA MET A 197 14.80 5.22 -5.40
C MET A 197 16.15 4.62 -5.83
N GLY A 198 16.81 5.19 -6.85
CA GLY A 198 18.09 4.65 -7.32
C GLY A 198 18.01 3.15 -7.66
N ALA A 199 18.91 2.35 -7.10
CA ALA A 199 18.93 0.90 -7.31
C ALA A 199 17.64 0.16 -6.82
N GLY A 200 16.92 0.75 -5.87
CA GLY A 200 15.65 0.21 -5.38
C GLY A 200 14.58 0.14 -6.48
N LEU A 201 14.62 1.04 -7.45
CA LEU A 201 13.70 1.02 -8.59
C LEU A 201 13.91 -0.23 -9.45
N ALA A 202 15.14 -0.52 -9.86
CA ALA A 202 15.46 -1.73 -10.62
C ALA A 202 15.10 -3.01 -9.82
N THR A 203 15.36 -3.01 -8.51
CA THR A 203 14.97 -4.11 -7.62
C THR A 203 13.46 -4.31 -7.61
N SER A 204 12.68 -3.22 -7.52
CA SER A 204 11.21 -3.31 -7.53
C SER A 204 10.66 -3.86 -8.84
N ALA A 205 11.22 -3.44 -9.96
CA ALA A 205 10.86 -3.92 -11.29
C ALA A 205 11.21 -5.42 -11.46
N GLN A 206 12.37 -5.84 -11.00
CA GLN A 206 12.78 -7.24 -11.04
C GLN A 206 11.91 -8.14 -10.14
N LEU A 207 11.52 -7.66 -8.95
CA LEU A 207 10.59 -8.39 -8.09
C LEU A 207 9.21 -8.57 -8.72
N GLU A 208 8.71 -7.55 -9.42
CA GLU A 208 7.45 -7.67 -10.16
C GLU A 208 7.57 -8.70 -11.30
N ALA A 209 8.65 -8.66 -12.07
CA ALA A 209 8.91 -9.65 -13.12
C ALA A 209 8.98 -11.08 -12.55
N PHE A 210 9.60 -11.24 -11.40
CA PHE A 210 9.70 -12.52 -10.69
C PHE A 210 8.32 -13.07 -10.31
N ARG A 211 7.47 -12.22 -9.71
CA ARG A 211 6.10 -12.58 -9.34
C ARG A 211 5.27 -13.07 -10.53
N ARG A 212 5.47 -12.46 -11.70
CA ARG A 212 4.76 -12.86 -12.94
C ARG A 212 5.27 -14.17 -13.55
N LYS A 213 6.55 -14.51 -13.31
CA LYS A 213 7.17 -15.73 -13.86
C LYS A 213 6.92 -16.97 -13.02
N LEU A 214 6.75 -16.80 -11.69
CA LEU A 214 6.53 -17.93 -10.81
C LEU A 214 5.09 -18.45 -10.99
N PRO A 215 4.89 -19.65 -11.56
CA PRO A 215 3.58 -20.26 -11.61
C PRO A 215 3.14 -20.57 -10.17
N HIS A 216 2.03 -20.04 -9.75
CA HIS A 216 1.42 -20.50 -8.52
C HIS A 216 0.81 -21.88 -8.78
N GLN A 217 1.43 -22.92 -8.25
CA GLN A 217 0.84 -24.24 -8.18
C GLN A 217 -0.41 -24.14 -7.31
N GLY A 218 -1.57 -24.38 -7.90
CA GLY A 218 -2.88 -24.22 -7.26
C GLY A 218 -3.73 -23.09 -7.82
N ALA A 219 -3.31 -22.45 -8.91
CA ALA A 219 -4.02 -21.33 -9.55
C ALA A 219 -5.44 -21.69 -10.07
N GLU A 220 -5.78 -22.94 -10.23
CA GLU A 220 -7.15 -23.37 -10.56
C GLU A 220 -8.13 -23.13 -9.40
N SER A 221 -7.65 -23.07 -8.15
CA SER A 221 -8.47 -22.83 -6.96
C SER A 221 -8.65 -21.33 -6.64
N LEU A 222 -7.82 -20.46 -7.19
CA LEU A 222 -7.96 -19.01 -7.05
C LEU A 222 -8.32 -18.46 -8.43
N ALA A 223 -9.60 -18.36 -8.69
CA ALA A 223 -10.19 -17.88 -9.95
C ALA A 223 -9.69 -16.48 -10.41
N ASN A 224 -8.85 -15.82 -9.64
CA ASN A 224 -8.25 -14.54 -9.91
C ASN A 224 -6.75 -14.62 -9.63
N GLY A 225 -5.96 -15.02 -10.62
CA GLY A 225 -4.51 -15.16 -10.50
C GLY A 225 -3.81 -13.97 -9.86
N HIS A 226 -2.72 -14.24 -9.16
CA HIS A 226 -1.77 -13.30 -8.55
C HIS A 226 -2.34 -11.97 -8.04
N ARG A 227 -2.80 -11.95 -6.79
CA ARG A 227 -3.17 -10.71 -6.11
C ARG A 227 -1.98 -9.85 -5.67
N CYS A 228 -0.76 -10.14 -6.14
CA CYS A 228 0.40 -9.30 -5.84
C CYS A 228 0.75 -8.49 -7.08
N ARG A 229 0.53 -7.17 -7.01
CA ARG A 229 0.71 -6.24 -8.13
C ARG A 229 1.55 -5.04 -7.68
N SER A 230 2.22 -4.39 -8.64
CA SER A 230 2.99 -3.17 -8.38
C SER A 230 2.45 -1.99 -9.18
N VAL A 231 2.42 -0.84 -8.53
CA VAL A 231 2.13 0.47 -9.11
C VAL A 231 3.31 1.39 -8.81
N TRP A 232 3.88 2.00 -9.85
CA TRP A 232 4.95 2.98 -9.73
C TRP A 232 4.42 4.39 -9.99
N MET A 233 4.71 5.31 -9.07
CA MET A 233 4.22 6.68 -9.12
C MET A 233 5.35 7.69 -9.13
N SER A 234 5.25 8.68 -10.01
CA SER A 234 6.19 9.80 -10.08
C SER A 234 5.58 10.97 -10.85
N ALA A 235 6.12 12.17 -10.61
CA ALA A 235 5.81 13.33 -11.45
C ALA A 235 6.51 13.29 -12.80
N THR A 236 7.70 12.68 -12.88
CA THR A 236 8.63 12.77 -14.02
C THR A 236 8.99 11.42 -14.62
N MET A 237 8.20 10.39 -14.36
CA MET A 237 8.49 9.02 -14.75
C MET A 237 8.66 8.84 -16.25
N GLN A 238 9.68 8.09 -16.66
CA GLN A 238 9.87 7.53 -17.98
C GLN A 238 9.74 6.01 -17.91
N ARG A 239 9.08 5.39 -18.90
CA ARG A 239 8.84 3.93 -18.92
C ARG A 239 10.13 3.13 -18.93
N GLU A 240 11.15 3.64 -19.59
CA GLU A 240 12.48 3.05 -19.72
C GLU A 240 13.16 2.82 -18.35
N TRP A 241 12.79 3.57 -17.31
CA TRP A 241 13.33 3.38 -15.96
C TRP A 241 12.96 2.03 -15.34
N LEU A 242 11.87 1.42 -15.80
CA LEU A 242 11.45 0.07 -15.40
C LEU A 242 11.95 -1.01 -16.35
N GLY A 243 12.77 -0.63 -17.34
CA GLY A 243 13.32 -1.52 -18.35
C GLY A 243 14.35 -2.50 -17.81
N THR A 244 13.92 -3.50 -17.05
CA THR A 244 14.76 -4.65 -16.71
C THR A 244 14.61 -5.74 -17.79
N VAL A 245 15.58 -6.65 -17.88
CA VAL A 245 15.59 -7.76 -18.86
C VAL A 245 14.28 -8.56 -18.83
N ASP A 246 13.69 -8.69 -17.66
CA ASP A 246 12.49 -9.50 -17.46
C ASP A 246 11.17 -8.72 -17.52
N LEU A 247 11.18 -7.42 -17.29
CA LEU A 247 9.97 -6.60 -17.21
C LEU A 247 9.72 -5.74 -18.47
N ALA A 248 10.78 -5.26 -19.14
CA ALA A 248 10.68 -4.33 -20.26
C ALA A 248 9.64 -4.65 -21.34
N PRO A 249 9.45 -5.93 -21.76
CA PRO A 249 8.49 -6.28 -22.79
C PRO A 249 7.03 -6.29 -22.32
N ARG A 250 6.75 -6.06 -21.04
CA ARG A 250 5.45 -6.37 -20.40
C ARG A 250 4.83 -5.19 -19.65
N ILE A 251 5.40 -4.00 -19.79
CA ILE A 251 4.84 -2.79 -19.15
C ILE A 251 3.71 -2.26 -20.04
N GLU A 252 2.49 -2.58 -19.65
CA GLU A 252 1.29 -1.94 -20.18
C GLU A 252 1.07 -0.60 -19.47
N GLY A 253 0.89 0.44 -20.24
CA GLY A 253 0.66 1.79 -19.74
C GLY A 253 -0.72 2.29 -20.04
#